data_479eadeb37c976aa3724da01554715e7
#
_entry.id   479eadeb37c976aa3724da01554715e7
#
_cell.length_a   1.000
_cell.length_b   1.000
_cell.length_c   1.000
_cell.angle_alpha   90.00
_cell.angle_beta   90.00
_cell.angle_gamma   90.00
#
_symmetry.space_group_name_H-M   'P 1'
#
loop_
_entity.id
_entity.type
_entity.pdbx_description
1 polymer ?
#
loop_
_entity_poly.entity_id
_entity_poly.type
_entity_poly.pdbx_seq_one_letter_code
_entity_poly.pdbx_strand_id
1 'polypeptide(L)'
;MRLNKMINNPLLTVKNLNKFFNEQQVLHDISFSLRRGEILFLLGSSGCGKTTLLRAIAGFEQPSNGEIWLKERLIFGENFNLPTQQRHLGYVVQEGVLFPHLNVYRNIAYGLGNGKGKNSEEKTRIEQIMQLTGIFELADRFPHQLSGGQQQRVALARALAPNPELILLDEPFSALDEHLRQQIRQEMLQALRQSGGSAIFVTHDRDEALRYADKIAIVQQGKILQIDTPRTLYWSPNHLETAKFMGESIVLPANLIDENNAQCQLGNIPVKNNSISQKQGKILLRPEQFSLFKTSENPTALFNGQIKQIEFKGKITSIQIEINGYTIWIENVISPDLSIGDNLPVYLHKKGLFYA
;
A
#
# COMPACT_ATOMS: atom_id res chain seq x y z
N MET A 1 -4.32 8.90 -33.87
CA MET A 1 -5.55 8.49 -33.14
C MET A 1 -5.46 7.08 -32.52
N ARG A 2 -4.78 6.09 -33.10
CA ARG A 2 -4.63 4.74 -32.51
C ARG A 2 -3.66 4.66 -31.30
N LEU A 3 -2.57 5.44 -31.27
CA LEU A 3 -1.63 5.45 -30.14
C LEU A 3 -2.24 6.00 -28.83
N ASN A 4 -3.10 7.03 -28.91
CA ASN A 4 -3.76 7.59 -27.72
C ASN A 4 -4.85 6.66 -27.13
N LYS A 5 -5.42 5.75 -27.90
CA LYS A 5 -6.37 4.75 -27.40
C LYS A 5 -5.67 3.60 -26.61
N MET A 6 -4.42 3.25 -26.95
CA MET A 6 -3.66 2.22 -26.26
C MET A 6 -3.17 2.65 -24.86
N ILE A 7 -3.04 3.95 -24.62
CA ILE A 7 -2.55 4.48 -23.32
C ILE A 7 -3.65 4.44 -22.24
N ASN A 8 -4.92 4.33 -22.62
CA ASN A 8 -6.05 4.41 -21.67
C ASN A 8 -6.74 3.07 -21.34
N ASN A 9 -6.38 1.96 -21.99
CA ASN A 9 -7.00 0.68 -21.63
C ASN A 9 -6.34 0.09 -20.39
N PRO A 10 -7.12 -0.30 -19.36
CA PRO A 10 -6.58 -0.93 -18.16
C PRO A 10 -5.93 -2.27 -18.49
N LEU A 11 -4.83 -2.60 -17.79
CA LEU A 11 -4.19 -3.91 -17.87
C LEU A 11 -5.05 -4.98 -17.21
N LEU A 12 -5.55 -4.68 -16.01
CA LEU A 12 -6.46 -5.55 -15.25
C LEU A 12 -7.74 -4.79 -14.97
N THR A 13 -8.87 -5.44 -15.14
CA THR A 13 -10.19 -4.93 -14.69
C THR A 13 -10.89 -6.03 -13.91
N VAL A 14 -11.29 -5.73 -12.69
CA VAL A 14 -12.13 -6.56 -11.83
C VAL A 14 -13.47 -5.88 -11.69
N LYS A 15 -14.58 -6.61 -11.91
CA LYS A 15 -15.93 -6.07 -11.84
C LYS A 15 -16.83 -6.95 -10.96
N ASN A 16 -17.40 -6.33 -9.94
CA ASN A 16 -18.41 -6.90 -9.04
C ASN A 16 -18.03 -8.31 -8.55
N LEU A 17 -16.74 -8.49 -8.20
CA LEU A 17 -16.22 -9.79 -7.81
C LEU A 17 -16.67 -10.13 -6.40
N ASN A 18 -17.31 -11.29 -6.28
CA ASN A 18 -17.78 -11.84 -5.00
C ASN A 18 -17.17 -13.22 -4.77
N LYS A 19 -16.88 -13.53 -3.51
CA LYS A 19 -16.41 -14.86 -3.11
C LYS A 19 -17.04 -15.28 -1.81
N PHE A 20 -17.62 -16.48 -1.85
CA PHE A 20 -18.14 -17.19 -0.70
C PHE A 20 -17.28 -18.43 -0.43
N PHE A 21 -17.02 -18.71 0.84
CA PHE A 21 -16.58 -20.02 1.34
C PHE A 21 -17.71 -20.58 2.21
N ASN A 22 -18.37 -21.60 1.71
CA ASN A 22 -19.65 -22.08 2.26
C ASN A 22 -20.66 -20.92 2.36
N GLU A 23 -21.14 -20.59 3.54
CA GLU A 23 -22.10 -19.50 3.79
C GLU A 23 -21.42 -18.16 4.08
N GLN A 24 -20.10 -18.14 4.30
CA GLN A 24 -19.37 -16.92 4.63
C GLN A 24 -18.92 -16.19 3.38
N GLN A 25 -19.41 -14.97 3.18
CA GLN A 25 -18.93 -14.10 2.12
C GLN A 25 -17.63 -13.41 2.57
N VAL A 26 -16.58 -13.52 1.73
CA VAL A 26 -15.23 -12.97 2.02
C VAL A 26 -14.90 -11.80 1.10
N LEU A 27 -15.42 -11.79 -0.13
CA LEU A 27 -15.30 -10.65 -1.04
C LEU A 27 -16.69 -10.14 -1.40
N HIS A 28 -16.88 -8.82 -1.32
CA HIS A 28 -18.16 -8.15 -1.53
C HIS A 28 -18.02 -7.09 -2.63
N ASP A 29 -18.55 -7.40 -3.83
CA ASP A 29 -18.64 -6.49 -4.99
C ASP A 29 -17.32 -5.74 -5.30
N ILE A 30 -16.21 -6.45 -5.27
CA ILE A 30 -14.90 -5.87 -5.54
C ILE A 30 -14.82 -5.41 -6.99
N SER A 31 -14.59 -4.11 -7.17
CA SER A 31 -14.43 -3.50 -8.50
C SER A 31 -13.27 -2.53 -8.52
N PHE A 32 -12.32 -2.73 -9.42
CA PHE A 32 -11.20 -1.82 -9.66
C PHE A 32 -10.51 -2.08 -11.00
N SER A 33 -9.62 -1.17 -11.37
CA SER A 33 -8.77 -1.33 -12.55
C SER A 33 -7.33 -0.95 -12.26
N LEU A 34 -6.40 -1.62 -12.93
CA LEU A 34 -4.95 -1.37 -12.88
C LEU A 34 -4.45 -1.02 -14.28
N ARG A 35 -3.64 0.02 -14.40
CA ARG A 35 -2.99 0.40 -15.66
C ARG A 35 -1.69 -0.36 -15.87
N ARG A 36 -1.21 -0.38 -17.11
CA ARG A 36 0.12 -0.94 -17.41
C ARG A 36 1.22 -0.10 -16.75
N GLY A 37 2.20 -0.78 -16.14
CA GLY A 37 3.32 -0.16 -15.40
C GLY A 37 2.94 0.37 -14.02
N GLU A 38 1.67 0.26 -13.60
CA GLU A 38 1.18 0.71 -12.29
C GLU A 38 1.43 -0.35 -11.22
N ILE A 39 1.87 0.07 -10.05
CA ILE A 39 2.03 -0.76 -8.85
C ILE A 39 0.91 -0.44 -7.89
N LEU A 40 0.00 -1.40 -7.67
CA LEU A 40 -1.11 -1.31 -6.73
C LEU A 40 -0.79 -2.07 -5.45
N PHE A 41 -1.02 -1.43 -4.31
CA PHE A 41 -0.97 -2.11 -3.00
C PHE A 41 -2.39 -2.36 -2.49
N LEU A 42 -2.70 -3.62 -2.16
CA LEU A 42 -3.89 -4.00 -1.41
C LEU A 42 -3.54 -3.93 0.07
N LEU A 43 -4.04 -2.92 0.76
CA LEU A 43 -3.74 -2.62 2.16
C LEU A 43 -4.97 -2.89 3.02
N GLY A 44 -4.80 -3.56 4.16
CA GLY A 44 -5.91 -3.87 5.08
C GLY A 44 -5.47 -4.79 6.22
N SER A 45 -6.32 -4.94 7.23
CA SER A 45 -6.07 -5.84 8.36
C SER A 45 -5.97 -7.30 7.92
N SER A 46 -5.37 -8.15 8.76
CA SER A 46 -5.36 -9.59 8.51
C SER A 46 -6.78 -10.14 8.41
N GLY A 47 -7.00 -11.08 7.48
CA GLY A 47 -8.30 -11.71 7.27
C GLY A 47 -9.34 -10.88 6.51
N CYS A 48 -9.05 -9.65 6.04
CA CYS A 48 -10.01 -8.82 5.31
C CYS A 48 -10.25 -9.21 3.84
N GLY A 49 -9.63 -10.30 3.32
CA GLY A 49 -9.88 -10.82 1.98
C GLY A 49 -8.80 -10.51 0.92
N LYS A 50 -7.69 -9.83 1.25
CA LYS A 50 -6.63 -9.45 0.28
C LYS A 50 -6.01 -10.65 -0.45
N THR A 51 -5.54 -11.66 0.29
CA THR A 51 -4.97 -12.89 -0.28
C THR A 51 -5.99 -13.64 -1.11
N THR A 52 -7.26 -13.69 -0.66
CA THR A 52 -8.36 -14.30 -1.44
C THR A 52 -8.57 -13.60 -2.77
N LEU A 53 -8.55 -12.25 -2.78
CA LEU A 53 -8.65 -11.46 -4.01
C LEU A 53 -7.45 -11.73 -4.93
N LEU A 54 -6.24 -11.75 -4.38
CA LEU A 54 -5.03 -12.01 -5.16
C LEU A 54 -5.07 -13.43 -5.78
N ARG A 55 -5.46 -14.44 -5.00
CA ARG A 55 -5.62 -15.83 -5.46
C ARG A 55 -6.74 -15.99 -6.48
N ALA A 56 -7.82 -15.22 -6.39
CA ALA A 56 -8.90 -15.18 -7.37
C ALA A 56 -8.40 -14.62 -8.72
N ILE A 57 -7.60 -13.53 -8.70
CA ILE A 57 -6.98 -12.98 -9.91
C ILE A 57 -5.98 -13.98 -10.52
N ALA A 58 -5.20 -14.68 -9.69
CA ALA A 58 -4.26 -15.71 -10.13
C ALA A 58 -4.93 -16.96 -10.72
N GLY A 59 -6.17 -17.25 -10.31
CA GLY A 59 -6.92 -18.45 -10.66
C GLY A 59 -6.72 -19.63 -9.73
N PHE A 60 -6.11 -19.43 -8.56
CA PHE A 60 -6.02 -20.42 -7.48
C PHE A 60 -7.32 -20.56 -6.69
N GLU A 61 -8.12 -19.49 -6.66
CA GLU A 61 -9.45 -19.48 -6.08
C GLU A 61 -10.46 -19.07 -7.13
N GLN A 62 -11.56 -19.83 -7.23
CA GLN A 62 -12.65 -19.48 -8.14
C GLN A 62 -13.59 -18.50 -7.43
N PRO A 63 -13.79 -17.28 -7.96
CA PRO A 63 -14.85 -16.40 -7.46
C PRO A 63 -16.23 -17.02 -7.59
N SER A 64 -17.18 -16.54 -6.78
CA SER A 64 -18.58 -17.02 -6.86
C SER A 64 -19.35 -16.34 -7.99
N ASN A 65 -19.06 -15.07 -8.25
CA ASN A 65 -19.57 -14.31 -9.41
C ASN A 65 -18.70 -13.08 -9.67
N GLY A 66 -19.03 -12.32 -10.71
CA GLY A 66 -18.28 -11.17 -11.18
C GLY A 66 -17.43 -11.48 -12.41
N GLU A 67 -16.56 -10.55 -12.79
CA GLU A 67 -15.70 -10.69 -13.96
C GLU A 67 -14.27 -10.24 -13.66
N ILE A 68 -13.28 -10.93 -14.26
CA ILE A 68 -11.89 -10.50 -14.27
C ILE A 68 -11.40 -10.49 -15.72
N TRP A 69 -10.89 -9.34 -16.14
CA TRP A 69 -10.33 -9.09 -17.46
C TRP A 69 -8.86 -8.76 -17.37
N LEU A 70 -8.04 -9.43 -18.17
CA LEU A 70 -6.62 -9.08 -18.36
C LEU A 70 -6.46 -8.51 -19.76
N LYS A 71 -6.19 -7.21 -19.88
CA LYS A 71 -6.35 -6.43 -21.11
C LYS A 71 -7.80 -6.56 -21.63
N GLU A 72 -7.96 -7.04 -22.85
CA GLU A 72 -9.25 -7.27 -23.50
C GLU A 72 -9.73 -8.74 -23.39
N ARG A 73 -8.96 -9.59 -22.66
CA ARG A 73 -9.27 -11.00 -22.51
C ARG A 73 -9.99 -11.26 -21.20
N LEU A 74 -11.18 -11.84 -21.27
CA LEU A 74 -11.86 -12.37 -20.08
C LEU A 74 -11.06 -13.57 -19.54
N ILE A 75 -10.70 -13.53 -18.25
CA ILE A 75 -10.01 -14.63 -17.56
C ILE A 75 -10.88 -15.29 -16.50
N PHE A 76 -11.95 -14.62 -16.06
CA PHE A 76 -13.02 -15.19 -15.24
C PHE A 76 -14.33 -14.47 -15.52
N GLY A 77 -15.44 -15.21 -15.64
CA GLY A 77 -16.81 -14.74 -15.79
C GLY A 77 -17.81 -15.85 -15.50
N GLU A 78 -19.10 -15.59 -15.66
CA GLU A 78 -20.21 -16.46 -15.22
C GLU A 78 -20.05 -17.94 -15.63
N ASN A 79 -19.68 -18.20 -16.88
CA ASN A 79 -19.50 -19.56 -17.40
C ASN A 79 -18.09 -19.82 -17.93
N PHE A 80 -17.12 -19.03 -17.46
CA PHE A 80 -15.76 -19.09 -17.96
C PHE A 80 -14.74 -18.88 -16.85
N ASN A 81 -13.82 -19.82 -16.72
CA ASN A 81 -12.70 -19.72 -15.78
C ASN A 81 -11.42 -20.23 -16.45
N LEU A 82 -10.56 -19.29 -16.85
CA LEU A 82 -9.28 -19.62 -17.48
C LEU A 82 -8.35 -20.28 -16.46
N PRO A 83 -7.78 -21.46 -16.77
CA PRO A 83 -6.80 -22.10 -15.88
C PRO A 83 -5.60 -21.21 -15.57
N THR A 84 -5.07 -21.30 -14.34
CA THR A 84 -3.98 -20.47 -13.82
C THR A 84 -2.79 -20.38 -14.77
N GLN A 85 -2.32 -21.51 -15.32
CA GLN A 85 -1.16 -21.57 -16.22
C GLN A 85 -1.38 -20.85 -17.55
N GLN A 86 -2.62 -20.55 -17.92
CA GLN A 86 -2.96 -19.83 -19.14
C GLN A 86 -3.20 -18.33 -18.93
N ARG A 87 -3.17 -17.87 -17.67
CA ARG A 87 -3.38 -16.44 -17.34
C ARG A 87 -2.17 -15.57 -17.60
N HIS A 88 -0.98 -16.15 -17.78
CA HIS A 88 0.30 -15.44 -17.99
C HIS A 88 0.60 -14.42 -16.89
N LEU A 89 0.36 -14.81 -15.64
CA LEU A 89 0.61 -14.02 -14.43
C LEU A 89 1.83 -14.58 -13.69
N GLY A 90 2.65 -13.70 -13.13
CA GLY A 90 3.65 -14.07 -12.13
C GLY A 90 2.99 -14.11 -10.74
N TYR A 91 3.33 -15.09 -9.92
CA TYR A 91 2.84 -15.17 -8.54
C TYR A 91 4.00 -15.45 -7.58
N VAL A 92 4.14 -14.60 -6.56
CA VAL A 92 5.11 -14.75 -5.48
C VAL A 92 4.34 -14.93 -4.18
N VAL A 93 4.50 -16.11 -3.57
CA VAL A 93 3.86 -16.46 -2.28
C VAL A 93 4.63 -15.86 -1.11
N GLN A 94 3.96 -15.73 0.01
CA GLN A 94 4.45 -15.10 1.25
C GLN A 94 5.83 -15.60 1.70
N GLU A 95 6.09 -16.90 1.63
CA GLU A 95 7.34 -17.50 2.11
C GLU A 95 8.42 -17.63 1.01
N GLY A 96 8.20 -17.10 -0.19
CA GLY A 96 9.15 -17.19 -1.28
C GLY A 96 9.52 -18.64 -1.65
N VAL A 97 8.56 -19.56 -1.56
CA VAL A 97 8.77 -21.01 -1.71
C VAL A 97 9.51 -21.33 -3.00
N LEU A 98 10.73 -21.86 -2.85
CA LEU A 98 11.59 -22.35 -3.94
C LEU A 98 11.53 -23.86 -4.02
N PHE A 99 11.84 -24.42 -5.19
CA PHE A 99 12.05 -25.86 -5.36
C PHE A 99 13.36 -26.27 -4.68
N PRO A 100 13.33 -27.05 -3.57
CA PRO A 100 14.51 -27.30 -2.75
C PRO A 100 15.57 -28.16 -3.45
N HIS A 101 15.17 -28.95 -4.43
CA HIS A 101 16.02 -29.83 -5.23
C HIS A 101 16.65 -29.15 -6.47
N LEU A 102 16.31 -27.88 -6.72
CA LEU A 102 16.84 -27.08 -7.82
C LEU A 102 17.73 -25.96 -7.27
N ASN A 103 18.86 -25.70 -7.95
CA ASN A 103 19.66 -24.50 -7.67
C ASN A 103 18.95 -23.23 -8.14
N VAL A 104 19.51 -22.05 -7.86
CA VAL A 104 18.94 -20.74 -8.22
C VAL A 104 18.65 -20.67 -9.73
N TYR A 105 19.63 -20.98 -10.57
CA TYR A 105 19.49 -20.96 -12.03
C TYR A 105 18.30 -21.81 -12.49
N ARG A 106 18.20 -23.05 -12.01
CA ARG A 106 17.11 -23.97 -12.37
C ARG A 106 15.76 -23.57 -11.81
N ASN A 107 15.72 -22.96 -10.61
CA ASN A 107 14.50 -22.38 -10.08
C ASN A 107 13.92 -21.31 -11.00
N ILE A 108 14.80 -20.43 -11.54
CA ILE A 108 14.39 -19.38 -12.48
C ILE A 108 14.01 -19.97 -13.84
N ALA A 109 14.82 -20.90 -14.36
CA ALA A 109 14.54 -21.60 -15.62
C ALA A 109 13.20 -22.35 -15.62
N TYR A 110 12.77 -22.83 -14.45
CA TYR A 110 11.47 -23.50 -14.30
C TYR A 110 10.30 -22.58 -14.68
N GLY A 111 10.40 -21.29 -14.42
CA GLY A 111 9.40 -20.30 -14.84
C GLY A 111 9.23 -20.21 -16.38
N LEU A 112 10.24 -20.57 -17.17
CA LEU A 112 10.20 -20.54 -18.64
C LEU A 112 9.56 -21.79 -19.27
N GLY A 113 8.96 -22.69 -18.46
CA GLY A 113 8.12 -23.79 -18.93
C GLY A 113 8.83 -25.12 -19.16
N ASN A 114 10.12 -25.13 -19.51
CA ASN A 114 10.85 -26.38 -19.78
C ASN A 114 11.89 -26.75 -18.70
N GLY A 115 12.08 -25.88 -17.71
CA GLY A 115 12.96 -26.13 -16.55
C GLY A 115 14.45 -26.37 -16.87
N LYS A 116 14.88 -26.21 -18.13
CA LYS A 116 16.21 -26.61 -18.57
C LYS A 116 17.10 -25.47 -19.07
N GLY A 117 16.53 -24.29 -19.43
CA GLY A 117 17.32 -23.16 -19.96
C GLY A 117 18.21 -23.59 -21.12
N LYS A 118 17.69 -24.40 -22.07
CA LYS A 118 18.51 -25.13 -23.04
C LYS A 118 18.82 -24.32 -24.28
N ASN A 119 18.01 -23.34 -24.66
CA ASN A 119 18.30 -22.51 -25.82
C ASN A 119 19.05 -21.22 -25.39
N SER A 120 19.75 -20.58 -26.33
CA SER A 120 20.58 -19.41 -26.03
C SER A 120 19.75 -18.23 -25.56
N GLU A 121 18.49 -18.09 -26.01
CA GLU A 121 17.59 -17.01 -25.63
C GLU A 121 17.10 -17.15 -24.18
N GLU A 122 16.73 -18.37 -23.77
CA GLU A 122 16.35 -18.65 -22.38
C GLU A 122 17.53 -18.39 -21.43
N LYS A 123 18.74 -18.82 -21.81
CA LYS A 123 19.94 -18.58 -21.01
C LYS A 123 20.20 -17.08 -20.83
N THR A 124 20.20 -16.33 -21.92
CA THR A 124 20.36 -14.88 -21.89
C THR A 124 19.28 -14.20 -21.02
N ARG A 125 18.03 -14.66 -21.15
CA ARG A 125 16.92 -14.13 -20.34
C ARG A 125 17.11 -14.40 -18.85
N ILE A 126 17.53 -15.61 -18.48
CA ILE A 126 17.78 -15.97 -17.07
C ILE A 126 18.91 -15.10 -16.51
N GLU A 127 20.02 -14.95 -17.24
CA GLU A 127 21.16 -14.13 -16.83
C GLU A 127 20.76 -12.66 -16.63
N GLN A 128 19.99 -12.08 -17.55
CA GLN A 128 19.45 -10.72 -17.42
C GLN A 128 18.60 -10.56 -16.17
N ILE A 129 17.71 -11.51 -15.88
CA ILE A 129 16.85 -11.45 -14.71
C ILE A 129 17.66 -11.63 -13.42
N MET A 130 18.66 -12.52 -13.42
CA MET A 130 19.55 -12.69 -12.27
C MET A 130 20.36 -11.43 -11.97
N GLN A 131 20.85 -10.73 -13.00
CA GLN A 131 21.50 -9.43 -12.84
C GLN A 131 20.54 -8.38 -12.31
N LEU A 132 19.32 -8.28 -12.89
CA LEU A 132 18.29 -7.34 -12.48
C LEU A 132 17.90 -7.51 -11.01
N THR A 133 17.84 -8.75 -10.52
CA THR A 133 17.47 -9.09 -9.14
C THR A 133 18.66 -9.21 -8.18
N GLY A 134 19.88 -8.96 -8.65
CA GLY A 134 21.11 -8.96 -7.84
C GLY A 134 21.48 -10.34 -7.26
N ILE A 135 21.22 -11.42 -8.01
CA ILE A 135 21.47 -12.81 -7.56
C ILE A 135 22.37 -13.60 -8.53
N PHE A 136 23.05 -12.91 -9.45
CA PHE A 136 23.86 -13.56 -10.48
C PHE A 136 24.94 -14.48 -9.90
N GLU A 137 25.64 -14.04 -8.86
CA GLU A 137 26.70 -14.80 -8.18
C GLU A 137 26.17 -16.01 -7.37
N LEU A 138 24.85 -16.16 -7.30
CA LEU A 138 24.20 -17.23 -6.53
C LEU A 138 23.67 -18.36 -7.42
N ALA A 139 23.96 -18.34 -8.73
CA ALA A 139 23.40 -19.23 -9.75
C ALA A 139 23.37 -20.71 -9.36
N ASP A 140 24.48 -21.20 -8.80
CA ASP A 140 24.68 -22.61 -8.47
C ASP A 140 24.25 -22.98 -7.05
N ARG A 141 23.86 -22.01 -6.22
CA ARG A 141 23.42 -22.25 -4.85
C ARG A 141 22.03 -22.87 -4.81
N PHE A 142 21.82 -23.69 -3.78
CA PHE A 142 20.52 -24.28 -3.49
C PHE A 142 19.75 -23.43 -2.45
N PRO A 143 18.41 -23.53 -2.37
CA PRO A 143 17.60 -22.73 -1.45
C PRO A 143 18.07 -22.74 0.00
N HIS A 144 18.50 -23.89 0.53
CA HIS A 144 19.00 -24.02 1.90
C HIS A 144 20.32 -23.28 2.18
N GLN A 145 21.01 -22.81 1.13
CA GLN A 145 22.26 -22.04 1.20
C GLN A 145 22.02 -20.53 1.09
N LEU A 146 20.77 -20.10 0.99
CA LEU A 146 20.36 -18.71 0.77
C LEU A 146 19.73 -18.13 2.04
N SER A 147 19.96 -16.83 2.29
CA SER A 147 19.19 -16.08 3.26
C SER A 147 17.73 -15.91 2.79
N GLY A 148 16.81 -15.64 3.70
CA GLY A 148 15.40 -15.41 3.37
C GLY A 148 15.20 -14.34 2.29
N GLY A 149 15.96 -13.24 2.36
CA GLY A 149 15.92 -12.20 1.34
C GLY A 149 16.45 -12.63 -0.02
N GLN A 150 17.48 -13.47 -0.05
CA GLN A 150 17.98 -14.06 -1.30
C GLN A 150 16.95 -15.02 -1.90
N GLN A 151 16.28 -15.82 -1.07
CA GLN A 151 15.19 -16.70 -1.52
C GLN A 151 14.03 -15.90 -2.14
N GLN A 152 13.66 -14.77 -1.56
CA GLN A 152 12.63 -13.90 -2.11
C GLN A 152 13.04 -13.28 -3.44
N ARG A 153 14.29 -12.84 -3.61
CA ARG A 153 14.80 -12.36 -4.89
C ARG A 153 14.78 -13.47 -5.96
N VAL A 154 15.10 -14.70 -5.60
CA VAL A 154 14.99 -15.85 -6.52
C VAL A 154 13.53 -16.13 -6.89
N ALA A 155 12.59 -16.05 -5.93
CA ALA A 155 11.18 -16.22 -6.20
C ALA A 155 10.64 -15.12 -7.14
N LEU A 156 11.05 -13.86 -6.95
CA LEU A 156 10.76 -12.78 -7.87
C LEU A 156 11.35 -13.02 -9.26
N ALA A 157 12.63 -13.40 -9.32
CA ALA A 157 13.31 -13.70 -10.58
C ALA A 157 12.59 -14.80 -11.36
N ARG A 158 12.16 -15.87 -10.68
CA ARG A 158 11.35 -16.96 -11.27
C ARG A 158 10.02 -16.45 -11.81
N ALA A 159 9.36 -15.55 -11.08
CA ALA A 159 8.08 -14.95 -11.51
C ALA A 159 8.26 -13.98 -12.69
N LEU A 160 9.39 -13.26 -12.78
CA LEU A 160 9.72 -12.32 -13.85
C LEU A 160 10.23 -13.00 -15.14
N ALA A 161 10.85 -14.17 -15.02
CA ALA A 161 11.51 -14.83 -16.15
C ALA A 161 10.57 -15.04 -17.37
N PRO A 162 9.31 -15.48 -17.20
CA PRO A 162 8.35 -15.63 -18.30
C PRO A 162 7.87 -14.33 -18.93
N ASN A 163 8.35 -13.18 -18.45
CA ASN A 163 7.85 -11.85 -18.86
C ASN A 163 6.32 -11.70 -18.70
N PRO A 164 5.79 -11.94 -17.49
CA PRO A 164 4.35 -11.91 -17.26
C PRO A 164 3.78 -10.51 -17.47
N GLU A 165 2.49 -10.42 -17.78
CA GLU A 165 1.81 -9.14 -17.94
C GLU A 165 1.57 -8.42 -16.61
N LEU A 166 1.37 -9.18 -15.55
CA LEU A 166 1.12 -8.72 -14.19
C LEU A 166 1.77 -9.68 -13.19
N ILE A 167 2.37 -9.13 -12.15
CA ILE A 167 2.95 -9.88 -11.04
C ILE A 167 2.10 -9.67 -9.79
N LEU A 168 1.76 -10.75 -9.13
CA LEU A 168 0.99 -10.79 -7.91
C LEU A 168 1.91 -11.20 -6.76
N LEU A 169 1.99 -10.39 -5.71
CA LEU A 169 2.91 -10.63 -4.58
C LEU A 169 2.09 -10.64 -3.27
N ASP A 170 2.09 -11.78 -2.61
CA ASP A 170 1.34 -11.99 -1.38
C ASP A 170 2.27 -11.86 -0.17
N GLU A 171 2.23 -10.73 0.52
CA GLU A 171 3.07 -10.37 1.68
C GLU A 171 4.56 -10.74 1.50
N PRO A 172 5.21 -10.33 0.39
CA PRO A 172 6.52 -10.87 0.00
C PRO A 172 7.65 -10.53 0.97
N PHE A 173 7.44 -9.64 1.94
CA PHE A 173 8.48 -9.17 2.87
C PHE A 173 8.21 -9.54 4.33
N SER A 174 7.12 -10.24 4.64
CA SER A 174 6.70 -10.52 6.02
C SER A 174 7.68 -11.40 6.82
N ALA A 175 8.40 -12.29 6.15
CA ALA A 175 9.36 -13.22 6.79
C ALA A 175 10.76 -12.63 7.02
N LEU A 176 11.00 -11.35 6.67
CA LEU A 176 12.30 -10.70 6.80
C LEU A 176 12.41 -9.90 8.09
N ASP A 177 13.62 -9.83 8.64
CA ASP A 177 13.93 -8.86 9.69
C ASP A 177 13.81 -7.43 9.18
N GLU A 178 13.55 -6.48 10.09
CA GLU A 178 13.21 -5.09 9.74
C GLU A 178 14.32 -4.38 8.98
N HIS A 179 15.59 -4.60 9.35
CA HIS A 179 16.72 -3.91 8.73
C HIS A 179 16.93 -4.36 7.28
N LEU A 180 16.85 -5.67 7.03
CA LEU A 180 17.03 -6.26 5.71
C LEU A 180 15.80 -6.04 4.81
N ARG A 181 14.60 -5.99 5.41
CA ARG A 181 13.32 -5.79 4.73
C ARG A 181 13.30 -4.54 3.87
N GLN A 182 13.75 -3.41 4.40
CA GLN A 182 13.72 -2.13 3.70
C GLN A 182 14.62 -2.15 2.44
N GLN A 183 15.82 -2.71 2.55
CA GLN A 183 16.75 -2.81 1.42
C GLN A 183 16.21 -3.74 0.33
N ILE A 184 15.79 -4.96 0.69
CA ILE A 184 15.27 -5.95 -0.27
C ILE A 184 14.02 -5.43 -0.98
N ARG A 185 13.12 -4.77 -0.24
CA ARG A 185 11.92 -4.14 -0.77
C ARG A 185 12.26 -3.12 -1.86
N GLN A 186 13.20 -2.22 -1.57
CA GLN A 186 13.62 -1.20 -2.53
C GLN A 186 14.22 -1.83 -3.80
N GLU A 187 15.08 -2.82 -3.66
CA GLU A 187 15.70 -3.52 -4.78
C GLU A 187 14.68 -4.28 -5.64
N MET A 188 13.73 -4.97 -5.00
CA MET A 188 12.65 -5.68 -5.72
C MET A 188 11.75 -4.73 -6.49
N LEU A 189 11.36 -3.60 -5.89
CA LEU A 189 10.53 -2.60 -6.56
C LEU A 189 11.30 -1.91 -7.70
N GLN A 190 12.59 -1.65 -7.52
CA GLN A 190 13.43 -1.13 -8.59
C GLN A 190 13.52 -2.11 -9.76
N ALA A 191 13.72 -3.40 -9.50
CA ALA A 191 13.73 -4.44 -10.53
C ALA A 191 12.40 -4.51 -11.30
N LEU A 192 11.27 -4.45 -10.59
CA LEU A 192 9.93 -4.41 -11.18
C LEU A 192 9.74 -3.17 -12.08
N ARG A 193 10.11 -1.98 -11.62
CA ARG A 193 10.00 -0.75 -12.42
C ARG A 193 10.92 -0.77 -13.64
N GLN A 194 12.14 -1.25 -13.50
CA GLN A 194 13.10 -1.39 -14.62
C GLN A 194 12.63 -2.39 -15.69
N SER A 195 11.92 -3.44 -15.27
CA SER A 195 11.32 -4.39 -16.22
C SER A 195 10.08 -3.84 -16.93
N GLY A 196 9.58 -2.66 -16.57
CA GLY A 196 8.30 -2.12 -17.05
C GLY A 196 7.09 -2.92 -16.59
N GLY A 197 7.26 -3.75 -15.56
CA GLY A 197 6.25 -4.66 -15.01
C GLY A 197 5.14 -3.91 -14.27
N SER A 198 3.94 -4.48 -14.30
CA SER A 198 2.81 -4.09 -13.44
C SER A 198 2.73 -5.06 -12.28
N ALA A 199 2.35 -4.59 -11.10
CA ALA A 199 2.27 -5.47 -9.94
C ALA A 199 1.11 -5.13 -9.00
N ILE A 200 0.61 -6.17 -8.31
CA ILE A 200 -0.27 -6.04 -7.16
C ILE A 200 0.43 -6.64 -5.96
N PHE A 201 0.65 -5.81 -4.94
CA PHE A 201 1.20 -6.21 -3.65
C PHE A 201 0.07 -6.34 -2.62
N VAL A 202 0.09 -7.41 -1.87
CA VAL A 202 -0.70 -7.53 -0.63
C VAL A 202 0.22 -7.20 0.54
N THR A 203 -0.21 -6.31 1.41
CA THR A 203 0.50 -5.97 2.65
C THR A 203 -0.46 -5.55 3.76
N HIS A 204 -0.02 -5.65 4.99
CA HIS A 204 -0.62 -5.01 6.16
C HIS A 204 0.22 -3.82 6.66
N ASP A 205 1.38 -3.59 6.04
CA ASP A 205 2.30 -2.49 6.37
C ASP A 205 1.90 -1.22 5.60
N ARG A 206 1.36 -0.25 6.36
CA ARG A 206 0.94 1.06 5.83
C ARG A 206 2.11 1.86 5.25
N ASP A 207 3.25 1.84 5.94
CA ASP A 207 4.41 2.64 5.55
C ASP A 207 5.03 2.12 4.25
N GLU A 208 4.95 0.81 4.04
CA GLU A 208 5.29 0.19 2.77
C GLU A 208 4.41 0.72 1.63
N ALA A 209 3.09 0.66 1.81
CA ALA A 209 2.15 1.11 0.80
C ALA A 209 2.29 2.62 0.52
N LEU A 210 2.41 3.46 1.56
CA LEU A 210 2.60 4.90 1.43
C LEU A 210 3.86 5.27 0.64
N ARG A 211 4.93 4.51 0.83
CA ARG A 211 6.26 4.82 0.28
C ARG A 211 6.43 4.37 -1.17
N TYR A 212 5.79 3.27 -1.56
CA TYR A 212 6.14 2.58 -2.81
C TYR A 212 4.99 2.42 -3.80
N ALA A 213 3.74 2.56 -3.39
CA ALA A 213 2.59 2.39 -4.26
C ALA A 213 2.39 3.56 -5.23
N ASP A 214 1.97 3.28 -6.46
CA ASP A 214 1.36 4.29 -7.33
C ASP A 214 -0.09 4.52 -6.92
N LYS A 215 -0.78 3.43 -6.52
CA LYS A 215 -2.10 3.45 -5.89
C LYS A 215 -2.20 2.46 -4.74
N ILE A 216 -3.04 2.79 -3.78
CA ILE A 216 -3.40 1.91 -2.67
C ILE A 216 -4.90 1.65 -2.74
N ALA A 217 -5.30 0.39 -2.67
CA ALA A 217 -6.67 -0.03 -2.43
C ALA A 217 -6.80 -0.44 -0.95
N ILE A 218 -7.59 0.30 -0.20
CA ILE A 218 -7.88 -0.04 1.20
C ILE A 218 -8.99 -1.06 1.23
N VAL A 219 -8.66 -2.26 1.74
CA VAL A 219 -9.58 -3.39 1.85
C VAL A 219 -10.00 -3.57 3.31
N GLN A 220 -11.30 -3.55 3.56
CA GLN A 220 -11.87 -3.77 4.89
C GLN A 220 -13.12 -4.64 4.76
N GLN A 221 -13.20 -5.70 5.57
CA GLN A 221 -14.37 -6.61 5.59
C GLN A 221 -14.81 -7.06 4.19
N GLY A 222 -13.85 -7.43 3.34
CA GLY A 222 -14.10 -7.91 2.00
C GLY A 222 -14.54 -6.85 0.98
N LYS A 223 -14.50 -5.56 1.33
CA LYS A 223 -14.85 -4.43 0.45
C LYS A 223 -13.64 -3.53 0.21
N ILE A 224 -13.63 -2.86 -0.93
CA ILE A 224 -12.70 -1.76 -1.16
C ILE A 224 -13.36 -0.48 -0.67
N LEU A 225 -12.77 0.14 0.35
CA LEU A 225 -13.25 1.42 0.89
C LEU A 225 -12.91 2.59 -0.03
N GLN A 226 -11.66 2.61 -0.51
CA GLN A 226 -11.16 3.66 -1.40
C GLN A 226 -9.93 3.16 -2.14
N ILE A 227 -9.76 3.61 -3.40
CA ILE A 227 -8.54 3.43 -4.18
C ILE A 227 -8.09 4.79 -4.65
N ASP A 228 -6.86 5.17 -4.31
CA ASP A 228 -6.27 6.43 -4.78
C ASP A 228 -4.74 6.39 -4.62
N THR A 229 -4.10 7.51 -4.98
CA THR A 229 -2.68 7.72 -4.70
C THR A 229 -2.43 7.77 -3.19
N PRO A 230 -1.24 7.38 -2.71
CA PRO A 230 -0.88 7.48 -1.29
C PRO A 230 -1.17 8.85 -0.68
N ARG A 231 -0.82 9.91 -1.43
CA ARG A 231 -1.00 11.30 -0.98
C ARG A 231 -2.48 11.69 -0.83
N THR A 232 -3.34 11.26 -1.76
CA THR A 232 -4.79 11.53 -1.68
C THR A 232 -5.41 10.79 -0.50
N LEU A 233 -5.09 9.50 -0.33
CA LEU A 233 -5.60 8.69 0.78
C LEU A 233 -5.20 9.24 2.15
N TYR A 234 -4.02 9.85 2.24
CA TYR A 234 -3.51 10.42 3.49
C TYR A 234 -4.10 11.80 3.79
N TRP A 235 -4.07 12.73 2.81
CA TRP A 235 -4.41 14.14 3.00
C TRP A 235 -5.83 14.53 2.58
N SER A 236 -6.53 13.69 1.84
CA SER A 236 -7.89 13.96 1.35
C SER A 236 -8.70 12.67 1.24
N PRO A 237 -8.75 11.83 2.29
CA PRO A 237 -9.54 10.61 2.29
C PRO A 237 -11.04 10.92 2.19
N ASN A 238 -11.78 10.08 1.46
CA ASN A 238 -13.22 10.27 1.24
C ASN A 238 -14.04 9.89 2.50
N HIS A 239 -13.50 8.98 3.32
CA HIS A 239 -14.17 8.45 4.50
C HIS A 239 -13.28 8.51 5.73
N LEU A 240 -13.89 8.70 6.89
CA LEU A 240 -13.19 8.76 8.16
C LEU A 240 -12.44 7.45 8.48
N GLU A 241 -13.02 6.30 8.10
CA GLU A 241 -12.39 4.99 8.23
C GLU A 241 -11.08 4.91 7.43
N THR A 242 -11.10 5.37 6.19
CA THR A 242 -9.90 5.49 5.34
C THR A 242 -8.84 6.34 6.03
N ALA A 243 -9.24 7.49 6.55
CA ALA A 243 -8.33 8.41 7.24
C ALA A 243 -7.66 7.76 8.45
N LYS A 244 -8.44 7.12 9.31
CA LYS A 244 -7.94 6.41 10.51
C LYS A 244 -7.01 5.26 10.15
N PHE A 245 -7.31 4.57 9.06
CA PHE A 245 -6.49 3.46 8.60
C PHE A 245 -5.12 3.92 8.06
N MET A 246 -5.10 5.08 7.39
CA MET A 246 -3.90 5.60 6.74
C MET A 246 -2.89 6.29 7.68
N GLY A 247 -3.27 6.63 8.91
CA GLY A 247 -2.34 7.27 9.84
C GLY A 247 -3.00 7.66 11.15
N GLU A 248 -2.19 8.13 12.08
CA GLU A 248 -2.68 8.70 13.32
C GLU A 248 -3.63 9.85 13.02
N SER A 249 -4.70 9.91 13.78
CA SER A 249 -5.81 10.81 13.51
C SER A 249 -6.40 11.36 14.80
N ILE A 250 -6.49 12.66 14.89
CA ILE A 250 -7.23 13.37 15.92
C ILE A 250 -8.63 13.58 15.35
N VAL A 251 -9.63 12.93 15.93
CA VAL A 251 -11.02 13.01 15.48
C VAL A 251 -11.88 13.58 16.59
N LEU A 252 -12.42 14.76 16.35
CA LEU A 252 -13.24 15.48 17.33
C LEU A 252 -14.64 15.76 16.78
N PRO A 253 -15.68 15.68 17.62
CA PRO A 253 -16.98 16.24 17.29
C PRO A 253 -16.85 17.73 16.96
N ALA A 254 -17.50 18.20 15.91
CA ALA A 254 -17.40 19.59 15.49
C ALA A 254 -18.71 20.08 14.85
N ASN A 255 -18.92 21.38 14.94
CA ASN A 255 -20.01 22.09 14.29
C ASN A 255 -19.44 23.10 13.29
N LEU A 256 -19.91 23.09 12.05
CA LEU A 256 -19.56 24.11 11.08
C LEU A 256 -20.08 25.46 11.48
N ILE A 257 -19.23 26.46 11.58
CA ILE A 257 -19.57 27.86 11.75
C ILE A 257 -19.93 28.46 10.40
N ASP A 258 -19.06 28.20 9.40
CA ASP A 258 -19.23 28.58 8.01
C ASP A 258 -18.57 27.52 7.08
N GLU A 259 -18.46 27.79 5.79
CA GLU A 259 -17.89 26.85 4.81
C GLU A 259 -16.41 26.50 5.04
N ASN A 260 -15.69 27.36 5.76
CA ASN A 260 -14.24 27.25 5.96
C ASN A 260 -13.82 27.04 7.41
N ASN A 261 -14.73 27.09 8.36
CA ASN A 261 -14.42 27.05 9.79
C ASN A 261 -15.38 26.14 10.55
N ALA A 262 -14.84 25.38 11.49
CA ALA A 262 -15.61 24.54 12.41
C ALA A 262 -15.20 24.79 13.86
N GLN A 263 -16.18 24.77 14.76
CA GLN A 263 -16.01 24.79 16.21
C GLN A 263 -15.89 23.37 16.73
N CYS A 264 -14.81 23.07 17.45
CA CYS A 264 -14.62 21.81 18.17
C CYS A 264 -14.05 22.08 19.58
N GLN A 265 -13.70 21.03 20.32
CA GLN A 265 -13.13 21.14 21.67
C GLN A 265 -11.80 21.94 21.68
N LEU A 266 -10.97 21.84 20.64
CA LEU A 266 -9.75 22.63 20.55
C LEU A 266 -10.02 24.12 20.33
N GLY A 267 -11.18 24.51 19.81
CA GLY A 267 -11.56 25.87 19.46
C GLY A 267 -12.04 25.96 18.00
N ASN A 268 -11.90 27.15 17.40
CA ASN A 268 -12.21 27.39 16.00
C ASN A 268 -11.07 26.89 15.10
N ILE A 269 -11.37 26.00 14.17
CA ILE A 269 -10.39 25.39 13.28
C ILE A 269 -10.78 25.64 11.84
N PRO A 270 -9.86 26.12 11.00
CA PRO A 270 -10.04 26.19 9.58
C PRO A 270 -10.18 24.78 8.99
N VAL A 271 -11.24 24.55 8.20
CA VAL A 271 -11.55 23.25 7.62
C VAL A 271 -11.70 23.30 6.11
N LYS A 272 -11.45 22.15 5.50
CA LYS A 272 -11.93 21.81 4.16
C LYS A 272 -13.19 20.97 4.35
N ASN A 273 -14.31 21.49 3.91
CA ASN A 273 -15.59 20.77 4.01
C ASN A 273 -15.75 19.82 2.82
N ASN A 274 -15.95 18.54 3.11
CA ASN A 274 -16.24 17.52 2.12
C ASN A 274 -17.76 17.25 1.97
N SER A 275 -18.62 17.90 2.78
CA SER A 275 -20.07 17.65 2.82
C SER A 275 -20.83 18.95 3.03
N ILE A 276 -21.59 19.37 2.03
CA ILE A 276 -22.28 20.69 2.01
C ILE A 276 -23.58 20.71 2.85
N SER A 277 -24.08 19.56 3.34
CA SER A 277 -25.47 19.46 3.80
C SER A 277 -25.71 19.42 5.31
N GLN A 278 -24.68 19.17 6.13
CA GLN A 278 -24.86 19.04 7.58
C GLN A 278 -23.93 19.97 8.35
N LYS A 279 -24.46 20.66 9.35
CA LYS A 279 -23.67 21.54 10.24
C LYS A 279 -22.96 20.78 11.35
N GLN A 280 -23.44 19.60 11.72
CA GLN A 280 -22.83 18.73 12.76
C GLN A 280 -22.08 17.59 12.14
N GLY A 281 -20.89 17.28 12.67
CA GLY A 281 -20.06 16.20 12.16
C GLY A 281 -18.81 16.00 12.99
N LYS A 282 -17.76 15.56 12.34
CA LYS A 282 -16.45 15.33 12.94
C LYS A 282 -15.37 16.05 12.13
N ILE A 283 -14.41 16.65 12.84
CA ILE A 283 -13.20 17.16 12.24
C ILE A 283 -12.08 16.12 12.39
N LEU A 284 -11.34 15.91 11.34
CA LEU A 284 -10.13 15.12 11.35
C LEU A 284 -8.92 16.04 11.19
N LEU A 285 -7.96 15.85 12.08
CA LEU A 285 -6.66 16.48 12.08
C LEU A 285 -5.57 15.42 12.15
N ARG A 286 -4.38 15.75 11.68
CA ARG A 286 -3.19 14.92 11.78
C ARG A 286 -2.21 15.52 12.79
N PRO A 287 -1.50 14.71 13.60
CA PRO A 287 -0.48 15.21 14.54
C PRO A 287 0.54 16.13 13.88
N GLU A 288 1.02 15.78 12.70
CA GLU A 288 2.00 16.55 11.94
C GLU A 288 1.48 17.87 11.35
N GLN A 289 0.19 18.17 11.49
CA GLN A 289 -0.35 19.49 11.16
C GLN A 289 -0.09 20.52 12.27
N PHE A 290 0.27 20.06 13.48
CA PHE A 290 0.58 20.92 14.60
C PHE A 290 2.09 21.15 14.73
N SER A 291 2.48 22.33 15.15
CA SER A 291 3.87 22.66 15.50
C SER A 291 3.94 23.73 16.56
N LEU A 292 5.12 23.86 17.17
CA LEU A 292 5.46 24.95 18.09
C LEU A 292 6.07 26.17 17.37
N PHE A 293 6.30 26.05 16.07
CA PHE A 293 7.00 27.08 15.32
C PHE A 293 6.07 27.78 14.36
N LYS A 294 6.22 29.09 14.30
CA LYS A 294 5.58 29.98 13.35
C LYS A 294 6.17 29.76 11.96
N THR A 295 5.32 29.70 10.95
CA THR A 295 5.75 29.74 9.54
C THR A 295 5.22 31.01 8.86
N SER A 296 5.77 31.33 7.69
CA SER A 296 5.28 32.48 6.89
C SER A 296 3.82 32.31 6.46
N GLU A 297 3.36 31.07 6.28
CA GLU A 297 1.99 30.75 5.90
C GLU A 297 1.00 30.82 7.07
N ASN A 298 1.47 30.57 8.31
CA ASN A 298 0.67 30.60 9.52
C ASN A 298 1.32 31.47 10.60
N PRO A 299 1.15 32.79 10.52
CA PRO A 299 1.84 33.76 11.40
C PRO A 299 1.25 33.84 12.80
N THR A 300 0.05 33.30 13.05
CA THR A 300 -0.68 33.42 14.31
C THR A 300 -0.88 32.06 14.95
N ALA A 301 -0.54 31.93 16.22
CA ALA A 301 -0.87 30.73 17.00
C ALA A 301 -2.39 30.61 17.11
N LEU A 302 -2.91 29.40 16.83
CA LEU A 302 -4.33 29.11 16.99
C LEU A 302 -4.68 28.76 18.43
N PHE A 303 -3.71 28.20 19.18
CA PHE A 303 -3.94 27.71 20.54
C PHE A 303 -2.73 28.03 21.42
N ASN A 304 -2.98 28.01 22.75
CA ASN A 304 -1.94 27.87 23.76
C ASN A 304 -2.13 26.51 24.41
N GLY A 305 -1.05 25.77 24.60
CA GLY A 305 -1.08 24.46 25.21
C GLY A 305 0.01 24.27 26.25
N GLN A 306 -0.26 23.42 27.23
CA GLN A 306 0.68 23.07 28.29
C GLN A 306 1.31 21.71 28.03
N ILE A 307 2.65 21.62 28.10
CA ILE A 307 3.38 20.35 27.96
C ILE A 307 3.05 19.42 29.13
N LYS A 308 2.58 18.22 28.84
CA LYS A 308 2.26 17.18 29.84
C LYS A 308 3.32 16.07 29.85
N GLN A 309 3.92 15.78 28.70
CA GLN A 309 4.92 14.72 28.56
C GLN A 309 5.92 15.04 27.45
N ILE A 310 7.15 14.60 27.63
CA ILE A 310 8.23 14.73 26.65
C ILE A 310 8.83 13.35 26.43
N GLU A 311 8.92 12.92 25.17
CA GLU A 311 9.57 11.68 24.76
C GLU A 311 10.75 11.98 23.83
N PHE A 312 11.94 11.60 24.25
CA PHE A 312 13.13 11.67 23.41
C PHE A 312 13.35 10.34 22.68
N LYS A 313 13.27 10.37 21.35
CA LYS A 313 13.41 9.19 20.46
C LYS A 313 14.73 9.25 19.66
N GLY A 314 15.77 9.85 20.20
CA GLY A 314 17.07 10.02 19.54
C GLY A 314 17.05 11.16 18.50
N LYS A 315 16.66 10.90 17.29
CA LYS A 315 16.63 11.91 16.21
C LYS A 315 15.51 12.94 16.35
N ILE A 316 14.46 12.60 17.06
CA ILE A 316 13.26 13.41 17.24
C ILE A 316 12.86 13.44 18.71
N THR A 317 12.27 14.56 19.12
CA THR A 317 11.56 14.70 20.38
C THR A 317 10.08 14.83 20.06
N SER A 318 9.24 14.07 20.75
CA SER A 318 7.77 14.20 20.69
C SER A 318 7.31 14.78 22.02
N ILE A 319 6.33 15.68 21.97
CA ILE A 319 5.70 16.23 23.17
C ILE A 319 4.21 15.95 23.17
N GLN A 320 3.68 15.64 24.33
CA GLN A 320 2.26 15.63 24.57
C GLN A 320 1.86 16.97 25.14
N ILE A 321 0.95 17.67 24.45
CA ILE A 321 0.49 19.00 24.83
C ILE A 321 -1.03 18.99 25.06
N GLU A 322 -1.46 19.63 26.13
CA GLU A 322 -2.88 19.80 26.44
C GLU A 322 -3.38 21.16 25.95
N ILE A 323 -4.44 21.14 25.15
CA ILE A 323 -5.12 22.30 24.60
C ILE A 323 -6.62 22.19 24.96
N ASN A 324 -7.15 23.11 25.75
CA ASN A 324 -8.57 23.13 26.15
C ASN A 324 -9.06 21.78 26.71
N GLY A 325 -8.24 21.10 27.52
CA GLY A 325 -8.55 19.80 28.12
C GLY A 325 -8.44 18.61 27.17
N TYR A 326 -7.93 18.80 25.95
CA TYR A 326 -7.65 17.73 25.00
C TYR A 326 -6.14 17.61 24.78
N THR A 327 -5.61 16.39 24.85
CA THR A 327 -4.17 16.13 24.67
C THR A 327 -3.87 15.65 23.25
N ILE A 328 -2.86 16.24 22.64
CA ILE A 328 -2.35 15.86 21.33
C ILE A 328 -0.85 15.59 21.40
N TRP A 329 -0.34 14.76 20.52
CA TRP A 329 1.10 14.59 20.30
C TRP A 329 1.57 15.52 19.18
N ILE A 330 2.69 16.20 19.40
CA ILE A 330 3.40 16.97 18.37
C ILE A 330 4.78 16.30 18.21
N GLU A 331 5.07 15.86 17.00
CA GLU A 331 6.32 15.18 16.68
C GLU A 331 7.35 16.14 16.07
N ASN A 332 8.61 15.69 16.00
CA ASN A 332 9.72 16.43 15.40
C ASN A 332 9.98 17.80 16.03
N VAL A 333 9.82 17.90 17.34
CA VAL A 333 10.14 19.11 18.08
C VAL A 333 11.66 19.19 18.24
N ILE A 334 12.25 20.24 17.68
CA ILE A 334 13.68 20.54 17.79
C ILE A 334 13.82 21.67 18.81
N SER A 335 13.85 21.35 20.10
CA SER A 335 14.17 22.29 21.14
C SER A 335 14.71 21.55 22.36
N PRO A 336 15.96 21.81 22.77
CA PRO A 336 16.56 21.14 23.92
C PRO A 336 16.01 21.63 25.27
N ASP A 337 15.37 22.80 25.33
CA ASP A 337 15.06 23.51 26.57
C ASP A 337 13.58 23.41 26.98
N LEU A 338 12.84 22.37 26.51
CA LEU A 338 11.44 22.18 26.87
C LEU A 338 11.31 21.46 28.22
N SER A 339 10.40 21.96 29.06
CA SER A 339 10.07 21.36 30.35
C SER A 339 8.58 21.02 30.46
N ILE A 340 8.27 19.96 31.20
CA ILE A 340 6.90 19.63 31.55
C ILE A 340 6.30 20.80 32.35
N GLY A 341 5.12 21.24 31.95
CA GLY A 341 4.42 22.40 32.52
C GLY A 341 4.56 23.69 31.72
N ASP A 342 5.48 23.75 30.74
CA ASP A 342 5.63 24.93 29.89
C ASP A 342 4.36 25.19 29.08
N ASN A 343 3.97 26.47 28.99
CA ASN A 343 2.88 26.93 28.14
C ASN A 343 3.45 27.49 26.84
N LEU A 344 3.05 26.90 25.73
CA LEU A 344 3.59 27.23 24.42
C LEU A 344 2.50 27.55 23.40
N PRO A 345 2.78 28.45 22.46
CA PRO A 345 1.91 28.65 21.31
C PRO A 345 1.92 27.45 20.39
N VAL A 346 0.75 27.02 19.94
CA VAL A 346 0.59 25.91 18.99
C VAL A 346 -0.01 26.43 17.69
N TYR A 347 0.64 26.09 16.60
CA TYR A 347 0.30 26.49 15.24
C TYR A 347 -0.29 25.32 14.48
N LEU A 348 -1.31 25.58 13.65
CA LEU A 348 -1.89 24.59 12.74
C LEU A 348 -1.53 24.96 11.29
N HIS A 349 -0.80 24.07 10.58
CA HIS A 349 -0.26 24.36 9.25
C HIS A 349 -1.22 24.03 8.11
N LYS A 350 -2.22 23.20 8.31
CA LYS A 350 -3.17 22.82 7.27
C LYS A 350 -4.59 22.79 7.84
N LYS A 351 -5.55 23.04 6.97
CA LYS A 351 -6.98 22.92 7.31
C LYS A 351 -7.31 21.50 7.74
N GLY A 352 -8.15 21.34 8.74
CA GLY A 352 -8.78 20.07 9.10
C GLY A 352 -9.73 19.59 8.01
N LEU A 353 -10.05 18.29 8.01
CA LEU A 353 -11.08 17.73 7.12
C LEU A 353 -12.37 17.55 7.93
N PHE A 354 -13.46 18.11 7.43
CA PHE A 354 -14.77 17.96 8.06
C PHE A 354 -15.56 16.85 7.36
N TYR A 355 -16.14 15.96 8.18
CA TYR A 355 -17.03 14.86 7.78
C TYR A 355 -18.35 15.02 8.50
N ALA A 356 -19.44 15.07 7.75
CA ALA A 356 -20.80 15.12 8.27
C ALA A 356 -21.31 13.73 8.67
#